data_de13dc6b7eb20ffbeba087be555aec99
#
_entry.id   de13dc6b7eb20ffbeba087be555aec99
#
_cell.length_a   1.000
_cell.length_b   1.000
_cell.length_c   1.000
_cell.angle_alpha   90.00
_cell.angle_beta   90.00
_cell.angle_gamma   90.00
#
_symmetry.space_group_name_H-M   'P 1'
#
loop_
_entity.id
_entity.type
_entity.pdbx_description
1 polymer ?
#
loop_
_entity_poly.entity_id
_entity_poly.type
_entity_poly.pdbx_seq_one_letter_code
_entity_poly.pdbx_strand_id
1 'polypeptide(L)'
;MDKQRYMISDAAALVNVESHVLRYWEEELELTVPRNEMGHRYYTKENIEQFMKIKEWKEQGYQLKAIKLLIHNGGREDAVSYTHLR
;
A
#
# COMPACT_ATOMS: atom_id res chain seq x y z
N MET A 1 -12.36 7.28 17.73
CA MET A 1 -12.48 7.22 17.36
C MET A 1 -12.19 7.58 16.54
N ASP A 2 -11.82 7.73 16.23
CA ASP A 2 -11.72 8.09 15.38
C ASP A 2 -10.83 7.83 14.50
N LYS A 3 -10.88 7.93 13.35
CA LYS A 3 -10.01 7.67 12.39
C LYS A 3 -8.99 8.67 12.37
N GLN A 4 -7.76 8.35 12.49
CA GLN A 4 -6.69 9.29 12.34
C GLN A 4 -6.42 9.48 10.89
N ARG A 5 -6.08 10.70 10.51
CA ARG A 5 -5.72 11.04 9.15
C ARG A 5 -4.28 11.51 9.15
N TYR A 6 -3.49 10.97 8.26
CA TYR A 6 -2.08 11.31 8.18
C TYR A 6 -1.80 11.95 6.83
N MET A 7 -1.00 13.00 6.84
CA MET A 7 -0.54 13.56 5.58
C MET A 7 0.58 12.67 5.05
N ILE A 8 0.94 12.90 3.78
CA ILE A 8 1.95 12.04 3.19
C ILE A 8 3.28 12.12 3.92
N SER A 9 3.63 13.29 4.43
CA SER A 9 4.90 13.39 5.15
C SER A 9 4.87 12.58 6.44
N ASP A 10 3.73 12.55 7.12
CA ASP A 10 3.60 11.75 8.33
C ASP A 10 3.61 10.27 7.99
N ALA A 11 2.91 9.90 6.95
CA ALA A 11 2.87 8.49 6.54
C ALA A 11 4.27 8.03 6.15
N ALA A 12 4.98 8.85 5.41
CA ALA A 12 6.32 8.48 4.98
C ALA A 12 7.24 8.30 6.18
N ALA A 13 7.11 9.17 7.17
CA ALA A 13 7.93 9.04 8.37
C ALA A 13 7.60 7.75 9.12
N LEU A 14 6.34 7.41 9.20
CA LEU A 14 5.95 6.19 9.90
C LEU A 14 6.42 4.94 9.17
N VAL A 15 6.36 4.96 7.86
CA VAL A 15 6.81 3.83 7.07
C VAL A 15 8.33 3.83 6.92
N ASN A 16 8.94 4.99 7.18
CA ASN A 16 10.39 5.15 7.10
C ASN A 16 10.87 5.10 5.66
N VAL A 17 10.20 5.84 4.80
CA VAL A 17 10.61 5.99 3.41
C VAL A 17 10.39 7.44 3.00
N GLU A 18 10.84 7.81 1.84
CA GLU A 18 10.63 9.15 1.33
C GLU A 18 9.20 9.31 0.84
N SER A 19 8.69 10.53 0.88
CA SER A 19 7.32 10.77 0.44
C SER A 19 7.10 10.34 -0.99
N HIS A 20 8.05 10.62 -1.88
CA HIS A 20 7.86 10.28 -3.27
C HIS A 20 7.80 8.77 -3.48
N VAL A 21 8.37 8.00 -2.57
CA VAL A 21 8.32 6.55 -2.67
C VAL A 21 6.88 6.09 -2.43
N LEU A 22 6.19 6.69 -1.46
CA LEU A 22 4.81 6.33 -1.21
C LEU A 22 3.94 6.65 -2.41
N ARG A 23 4.16 7.81 -3.04
CA ARG A 23 3.38 8.18 -4.19
C ARG A 23 3.66 7.26 -5.37
N TYR A 24 4.89 6.88 -5.54
CA TYR A 24 5.26 5.95 -6.59
C TYR A 24 4.56 4.61 -6.37
N TRP A 25 4.59 4.10 -5.13
CA TRP A 25 3.93 2.83 -4.83
C TRP A 25 2.43 2.94 -5.05
N GLU A 26 1.85 4.07 -4.65
CA GLU A 26 0.42 4.26 -4.80
C GLU A 26 0.02 4.14 -6.27
N GLU A 27 0.79 4.77 -7.14
CA GLU A 27 0.48 4.74 -8.55
C GLU A 27 0.77 3.38 -9.16
N GLU A 28 1.93 2.83 -8.87
CA GLU A 28 2.31 1.58 -9.50
C GLU A 28 1.46 0.42 -9.04
N LEU A 29 1.06 0.44 -7.78
CA LEU A 29 0.27 -0.65 -7.23
C LEU A 29 -1.22 -0.37 -7.31
N GLU A 30 -1.60 0.77 -7.83
CA GLU A 30 -3.01 1.15 -8.00
C GLU A 30 -3.75 1.07 -6.68
N LEU A 31 -3.16 1.67 -5.66
CA LEU A 31 -3.77 1.67 -4.35
C LEU A 31 -4.82 2.77 -4.26
N THR A 32 -5.87 2.51 -3.51
CA THR A 32 -6.91 3.49 -3.32
C THR A 32 -6.62 4.27 -2.03
N VAL A 33 -6.54 5.58 -2.14
CA VAL A 33 -6.25 6.43 -1.01
C VAL A 33 -7.37 7.46 -0.91
N PRO A 34 -7.93 7.67 0.26
CA PRO A 34 -9.04 8.61 0.40
C PRO A 34 -8.59 10.06 0.26
N ARG A 35 -9.55 10.91 -0.06
CA ARG A 35 -9.28 12.33 -0.15
C ARG A 35 -10.28 13.05 0.73
N ASN A 36 -9.85 14.18 1.27
CA ASN A 36 -10.73 14.94 2.13
C ASN A 36 -11.64 15.82 1.28
N GLU A 37 -12.42 16.69 1.93
CA GLU A 37 -13.37 17.53 1.24
C GLU A 37 -12.70 18.46 0.24
N MET A 38 -11.45 18.79 0.50
CA MET A 38 -10.74 19.70 -0.38
C MET A 38 -10.00 18.97 -1.48
N GLY A 39 -10.14 17.65 -1.56
CA GLY A 39 -9.49 16.90 -2.60
C GLY A 39 -8.06 16.50 -2.31
N HIS A 40 -7.59 16.77 -1.09
CA HIS A 40 -6.21 16.41 -0.76
C HIS A 40 -6.16 14.99 -0.24
N ARG A 41 -5.10 14.27 -0.60
CA ARG A 41 -4.93 12.92 -0.11
C ARG A 41 -4.67 12.90 1.36
N TYR A 42 -5.19 11.90 2.03
CA TYR A 42 -4.76 11.63 3.38
C TYR A 42 -4.67 10.12 3.52
N TYR A 43 -3.96 9.66 4.53
CA TYR A 43 -3.73 8.24 4.70
C TYR A 43 -4.29 7.80 6.03
N THR A 44 -4.93 6.64 6.04
CA THR A 44 -5.48 6.08 7.26
C THR A 44 -4.46 5.11 7.83
N LYS A 45 -4.76 4.62 9.02
CA LYS A 45 -3.89 3.64 9.63
C LYS A 45 -3.76 2.41 8.74
N GLU A 46 -4.85 2.01 8.10
CA GLU A 46 -4.80 0.87 7.22
C GLU A 46 -3.92 1.10 6.02
N ASN A 47 -3.94 2.32 5.49
CA ASN A 47 -3.04 2.64 4.39
C ASN A 47 -1.60 2.55 4.83
N ILE A 48 -1.31 3.03 6.03
CA ILE A 48 0.06 3.00 6.52
C ILE A 48 0.52 1.56 6.73
N GLU A 49 -0.35 0.72 7.27
CA GLU A 49 0.00 -0.68 7.45
C GLU A 49 0.24 -1.35 6.12
N GLN A 50 -0.53 -0.99 5.11
CA GLN A 50 -0.34 -1.54 3.78
C GLN A 50 1.02 -1.12 3.22
N PHE A 51 1.40 0.14 3.40
CA PHE A 51 2.70 0.59 2.93
C PHE A 51 3.83 -0.11 3.68
N MET A 52 3.65 -0.36 4.96
CA MET A 52 4.67 -1.09 5.72
C MET A 52 4.84 -2.50 5.19
N LYS A 53 3.73 -3.12 4.82
CA LYS A 53 3.79 -4.45 4.26
C LYS A 53 4.49 -4.43 2.91
N ILE A 54 4.21 -3.42 2.09
CA ILE A 54 4.85 -3.28 0.81
C ILE A 54 6.36 -3.12 1.00
N LYS A 55 6.75 -2.30 1.97
CA LYS A 55 8.16 -2.11 2.22
C LYS A 55 8.81 -3.42 2.61
N GLU A 56 8.14 -4.18 3.46
CA GLU A 56 8.67 -5.46 3.89
C GLU A 56 8.86 -6.40 2.70
N TRP A 57 7.88 -6.47 1.81
CA TRP A 57 8.00 -7.31 0.64
C TRP A 57 9.14 -6.86 -0.25
N LYS A 58 9.31 -5.54 -0.41
CA LYS A 58 10.40 -5.04 -1.22
C LYS A 58 11.75 -5.44 -0.61
N GLU A 59 11.85 -5.40 0.70
CA GLU A 59 13.08 -5.79 1.35
C GLU A 59 13.35 -7.27 1.19
N GLN A 60 12.30 -8.05 1.00
CA GLN A 60 12.47 -9.46 0.77
C GLN A 60 12.77 -9.78 -0.68
N GLY A 61 12.78 -8.78 -1.55
CA GLY A 61 13.15 -8.99 -2.93
C GLY A 61 11.99 -9.09 -3.91
N TYR A 62 10.77 -8.89 -3.43
CA TYR A 62 9.64 -8.96 -4.33
C TYR A 62 9.62 -7.75 -5.24
N GLN A 63 9.25 -7.95 -6.48
CA GLN A 63 9.08 -6.86 -7.41
C GLN A 63 7.71 -6.26 -7.22
N LEU A 64 7.56 -5.01 -7.63
CA LEU A 64 6.28 -4.33 -7.46
C LEU A 64 5.17 -5.07 -8.18
N LYS A 65 5.46 -5.65 -9.33
CA LYS A 65 4.46 -6.39 -10.07
C LYS A 65 3.90 -7.53 -9.23
N ALA A 66 4.76 -8.24 -8.53
CA ALA A 66 4.32 -9.34 -7.68
C ALA A 66 3.54 -8.80 -6.49
N ILE A 67 3.99 -7.70 -5.92
CA ILE A 67 3.30 -7.11 -4.79
C ILE A 67 1.90 -6.65 -5.19
N LYS A 68 1.78 -6.08 -6.39
CA LYS A 68 0.49 -5.65 -6.89
C LYS A 68 -0.48 -6.82 -6.95
N LEU A 69 0.01 -7.97 -7.41
CA LEU A 69 -0.83 -9.14 -7.48
C LEU A 69 -1.24 -9.61 -6.09
N LEU A 70 -0.31 -9.55 -5.14
CA LEU A 70 -0.63 -9.96 -3.78
C LEU A 70 -1.71 -9.06 -3.18
N ILE A 71 -1.62 -7.77 -3.42
CA ILE A 71 -2.58 -6.84 -2.88
C ILE A 71 -3.94 -7.00 -3.53
N HIS A 72 -3.96 -7.04 -4.85
CA HIS A 72 -5.24 -7.02 -5.56
C HIS A 72 -5.92 -8.36 -5.60
N ASN A 73 -5.21 -9.41 -5.28
CA ASN A 73 -5.86 -10.69 -5.17
C ASN A 73 -6.37 -10.88 -3.77
N GLY A 74 -6.28 -9.86 -2.99
CA GLY A 74 -6.96 -9.84 -1.76
C GLY A 74 -6.44 -10.74 -0.71
N GLY A 75 -5.27 -11.16 -0.90
CA GLY A 75 -4.80 -12.08 0.08
C GLY A 75 -5.55 -13.35 0.11
N ARG A 76 -6.42 -13.60 -0.92
CA ARG A 76 -7.10 -14.78 -0.96
C ARG A 76 -6.21 -15.78 -1.43
N GLU A 77 -5.51 -16.41 -0.63
CA GLU A 77 -4.61 -17.36 -1.02
C GLU A 77 -5.23 -18.45 -1.75
N ASP A 78 -6.41 -18.73 -1.45
CA ASP A 78 -7.08 -19.74 -2.17
C ASP A 78 -7.18 -19.41 -3.60
N ALA A 79 -7.32 -18.21 -3.91
CA ALA A 79 -7.43 -17.83 -5.28
C ALA A 79 -6.19 -18.07 -5.96
N VAL A 80 -5.18 -18.02 -5.29
CA VAL A 80 -4.01 -18.17 -5.91
C VAL A 80 -3.71 -19.45 -6.20
N SER A 81 -3.93 -20.12 -5.57
CA SER A 81 -3.54 -21.33 -5.86
C SER A 81 -3.92 -21.87 -7.00
N TYR A 82 -4.04 -21.75 -7.36
CA TYR A 82 -4.34 -22.24 -8.27
C TYR A 82 -4.13 -21.97 -9.21
N THR A 83 -4.05 -21.64 -9.28
CA THR A 83 -3.73 -21.46 -9.92
C THR A 83 -3.18 -21.59 -10.46
N HIS A 84 -3.10 -21.74 -10.40
CA HIS A 84 -2.40 -21.89 -10.69
C HIS A 84 -2.12 -22.44 -11.15
N LEU A 85 -2.38 -22.63 -11.11
CA LEU A 85 -1.99 -23.11 -11.38
C LEU A 85 -1.80 -23.52 -12.07
N ARG A 86 -1.96 -23.78 -12.08
CA ARG A 86 -1.71 -23.96 -12.59
C ARG A 86 -1.47 -23.83 -13.01
#